data_0874b33126a79ead3e6b2b4969332487
#
_entry.id   0874b33126a79ead3e6b2b4969332487
#
_cell.length_a   1.000
_cell.length_b   1.000
_cell.length_c   1.000
_cell.angle_alpha   90.00
_cell.angle_beta   90.00
_cell.angle_gamma   90.00
#
_symmetry.space_group_name_H-M   'P 1'
#
loop_
_entity.id
_entity.type
_entity.pdbx_description
1 polymer ?
#
loop_
_entity_poly.entity_id
_entity_poly.type
_entity_poly.pdbx_seq_one_letter_code
_entity_poly.pdbx_strand_id
1 'polypeptide(L)'
;MNPSILWNDKSFWNAGIFFLLGITASSYASADSALAALTTGFCIDFLNFNKREEKERQKLKLIVHVGFSLLFLIIILLTKMYVTANPGTDLISLILKIASYTYGPLLGLFAFGILTKRNPRAILVPFICFLIPILCFYIDKFSANFFGAYKFGYEMLIINGALTFVFLYLSSFFTTKESNWLWK
;
A
#
# COMPACT_ATOMS: atom_id res chain seq x y z
N MET A 1 7.10 -31.64 -34.06
CA MET A 1 7.41 -32.13 -32.67
C MET A 1 6.09 -32.34 -31.98
N ASN A 2 5.79 -33.57 -31.56
CA ASN A 2 4.45 -33.90 -31.05
C ASN A 2 4.27 -33.34 -29.60
N PRO A 3 3.31 -32.43 -29.33
CA PRO A 3 3.15 -31.80 -28.02
C PRO A 3 2.94 -32.80 -26.87
N SER A 4 2.39 -33.98 -27.15
CA SER A 4 2.13 -35.02 -26.16
C SER A 4 3.41 -35.62 -25.54
N ILE A 5 4.56 -35.47 -26.15
CA ILE A 5 5.84 -36.00 -25.65
C ILE A 5 6.38 -35.15 -24.52
N LEU A 6 6.10 -33.83 -24.53
CA LEU A 6 6.57 -32.90 -23.51
C LEU A 6 5.86 -33.09 -22.15
N TRP A 7 4.62 -33.55 -22.16
CA TRP A 7 3.82 -33.72 -20.96
C TRP A 7 4.09 -35.02 -20.20
N ASN A 8 4.75 -35.99 -20.80
CA ASN A 8 5.04 -37.29 -20.18
C ASN A 8 6.48 -37.41 -19.66
N ASP A 9 7.27 -36.35 -19.75
CA ASP A 9 8.63 -36.35 -19.25
C ASP A 9 8.68 -36.03 -17.77
N LYS A 10 9.23 -36.90 -16.94
CA LYS A 10 9.43 -36.73 -15.51
C LYS A 10 10.24 -35.45 -15.21
N SER A 11 11.10 -35.03 -16.09
CA SER A 11 11.88 -33.78 -15.98
C SER A 11 10.98 -32.54 -15.98
N PHE A 12 9.91 -32.52 -16.79
CA PHE A 12 8.92 -31.46 -16.86
C PHE A 12 8.12 -31.36 -15.55
N TRP A 13 7.68 -32.47 -15.00
CA TRP A 13 6.98 -32.50 -13.72
C TRP A 13 7.86 -32.04 -12.56
N ASN A 14 9.12 -32.48 -12.53
CA ASN A 14 10.08 -32.01 -11.51
C ASN A 14 10.31 -30.51 -11.62
N ALA A 15 10.54 -29.98 -12.82
CA ALA A 15 10.70 -28.54 -13.06
C ALA A 15 9.46 -27.75 -12.58
N GLY A 16 8.24 -28.25 -12.86
CA GLY A 16 6.99 -27.65 -12.40
C GLY A 16 6.89 -27.59 -10.86
N ILE A 17 7.25 -28.68 -10.20
CA ILE A 17 7.24 -28.74 -8.73
C ILE A 17 8.24 -27.74 -8.14
N PHE A 18 9.48 -27.70 -8.62
CA PHE A 18 10.48 -26.76 -8.15
C PHE A 18 10.08 -25.30 -8.41
N PHE A 19 9.43 -25.03 -9.53
CA PHE A 19 8.91 -23.70 -9.85
C PHE A 19 7.81 -23.28 -8.88
N LEU A 20 6.84 -24.16 -8.61
CA LEU A 20 5.78 -23.89 -7.64
C LEU A 20 6.33 -23.70 -6.22
N LEU A 21 7.28 -24.51 -5.79
CA LEU A 21 7.95 -24.36 -4.51
C LEU A 21 8.69 -23.03 -4.42
N GLY A 22 9.40 -22.61 -5.50
CA GLY A 22 10.11 -21.37 -5.58
C GLY A 22 9.18 -20.15 -5.46
N ILE A 23 8.07 -20.13 -6.19
CA ILE A 23 7.07 -19.05 -6.10
C ILE A 23 6.45 -19.01 -4.70
N THR A 24 6.09 -20.16 -4.15
CA THR A 24 5.48 -20.23 -2.80
C THR A 24 6.45 -19.71 -1.75
N ALA A 25 7.71 -20.14 -1.77
CA ALA A 25 8.74 -19.67 -0.84
C ALA A 25 9.01 -18.19 -0.97
N SER A 26 9.09 -17.66 -2.19
CA SER A 26 9.28 -16.22 -2.45
C SER A 26 8.11 -15.38 -1.93
N SER A 27 6.88 -15.83 -2.19
CA SER A 27 5.66 -15.15 -1.72
C SER A 27 5.58 -15.14 -0.20
N TYR A 28 5.93 -16.24 0.45
CA TYR A 28 5.96 -16.35 1.91
C TYR A 28 7.01 -15.41 2.51
N ALA A 29 8.23 -15.38 1.96
CA ALA A 29 9.29 -14.48 2.44
C ALA A 29 8.90 -13.01 2.31
N SER A 30 8.24 -12.61 1.22
CA SER A 30 7.73 -11.24 1.03
C SER A 30 6.66 -10.88 2.05
N ALA A 31 5.71 -11.78 2.30
CA ALA A 31 4.64 -11.54 3.27
C ALA A 31 5.17 -11.41 4.70
N ASP A 32 6.09 -12.29 5.10
CA ASP A 32 6.72 -12.26 6.43
C ASP A 32 7.53 -10.96 6.64
N SER A 33 8.31 -10.56 5.64
CA SER A 33 9.06 -9.29 5.66
C SER A 33 8.15 -8.07 5.83
N ALA A 34 7.04 -7.99 5.08
CA ALA A 34 6.07 -6.92 5.21
C ALA A 34 5.41 -6.89 6.58
N LEU A 35 5.02 -8.06 7.10
CA LEU A 35 4.42 -8.20 8.42
C LEU A 35 5.37 -7.80 9.54
N ALA A 36 6.65 -8.20 9.45
CA ALA A 36 7.68 -7.82 10.40
C ALA A 36 7.95 -6.31 10.39
N ALA A 37 7.99 -5.69 9.20
CA ALA A 37 8.17 -4.24 9.05
C ALA A 37 7.00 -3.45 9.67
N LEU A 38 5.75 -3.83 9.38
CA LEU A 38 4.56 -3.21 9.97
C LEU A 38 4.52 -3.36 11.50
N THR A 39 4.82 -4.55 11.99
CA THR A 39 4.87 -4.83 13.43
C THR A 39 5.91 -3.95 14.12
N THR A 40 7.10 -3.87 13.56
CA THR A 40 8.21 -3.10 14.15
C THR A 40 7.94 -1.60 14.09
N GLY A 41 7.50 -1.08 12.94
CA GLY A 41 7.13 0.32 12.78
C GLY A 41 6.05 0.73 13.76
N PHE A 42 4.97 -0.03 13.85
CA PHE A 42 3.88 0.25 14.79
C PHE A 42 4.32 0.25 16.25
N CYS A 43 5.15 -0.70 16.65
CA CYS A 43 5.69 -0.77 18.01
C CYS A 43 6.57 0.44 18.34
N ILE A 44 7.38 0.90 17.40
CA ILE A 44 8.29 2.05 17.61
C ILE A 44 7.51 3.36 17.64
N ASP A 45 6.63 3.58 16.65
CA ASP A 45 5.99 4.87 16.43
C ASP A 45 4.84 5.13 17.40
N PHE A 46 4.06 4.10 17.75
CA PHE A 46 2.85 4.28 18.57
C PHE A 46 2.97 3.77 20.01
N LEU A 47 3.82 2.78 20.29
CA LEU A 47 3.83 2.08 21.57
C LEU A 47 5.04 2.40 22.46
N ASN A 48 5.88 3.38 22.06
CA ASN A 48 7.10 3.77 22.82
C ASN A 48 7.98 2.58 23.20
N PHE A 49 8.16 1.66 22.26
CA PHE A 49 8.84 0.38 22.43
C PHE A 49 10.22 0.49 23.12
N ASN A 50 10.97 1.56 22.80
CA ASN A 50 12.32 1.76 23.32
C ASN A 50 12.41 2.04 24.83
N LYS A 51 11.29 2.43 25.47
CA LYS A 51 11.25 2.77 26.92
C LYS A 51 10.79 1.60 27.80
N ARG A 52 10.52 0.43 27.22
CA ARG A 52 9.97 -0.72 27.95
C ARG A 52 11.03 -1.77 28.26
N GLU A 53 10.77 -2.60 29.26
CA GLU A 53 11.61 -3.73 29.61
C GLU A 53 11.57 -4.82 28.52
N GLU A 54 12.65 -5.62 28.42
CA GLU A 54 12.84 -6.64 27.39
C GLU A 54 11.67 -7.65 27.30
N LYS A 55 11.20 -8.13 28.46
CA LYS A 55 10.07 -9.08 28.52
C LYS A 55 8.75 -8.49 28.02
N GLU A 56 8.51 -7.21 28.33
CA GLU A 56 7.32 -6.49 27.86
C GLU A 56 7.41 -6.21 26.35
N ARG A 57 8.59 -5.89 25.82
CA ARG A 57 8.82 -5.69 24.39
C ARG A 57 8.46 -6.92 23.58
N GLN A 58 8.90 -8.10 24.02
CA GLN A 58 8.63 -9.37 23.31
C GLN A 58 7.12 -9.68 23.28
N LYS A 59 6.44 -9.53 24.43
CA LYS A 59 4.97 -9.72 24.49
C LYS A 59 4.23 -8.74 23.61
N LEU A 60 4.61 -7.48 23.66
CA LEU A 60 3.98 -6.42 22.87
C LEU A 60 4.16 -6.66 21.36
N LYS A 61 5.39 -6.99 20.96
CA LYS A 61 5.68 -7.35 19.56
C LYS A 61 4.85 -8.53 19.09
N LEU A 62 4.69 -9.57 19.91
CA LEU A 62 3.87 -10.73 19.56
C LEU A 62 2.39 -10.38 19.41
N ILE A 63 1.84 -9.59 20.33
CA ILE A 63 0.44 -9.14 20.26
C ILE A 63 0.19 -8.33 18.99
N VAL A 64 1.05 -7.37 18.70
CA VAL A 64 0.95 -6.54 17.48
C VAL A 64 1.10 -7.38 16.22
N HIS A 65 2.05 -8.32 16.22
CA HIS A 65 2.27 -9.23 15.09
C HIS A 65 1.04 -10.11 14.80
N VAL A 66 0.45 -10.70 15.83
CA VAL A 66 -0.78 -11.47 15.71
C VAL A 66 -1.94 -10.58 15.25
N GLY A 67 -2.02 -9.34 15.77
CA GLY A 67 -3.02 -8.37 15.34
C GLY A 67 -2.94 -8.04 13.84
N PHE A 68 -1.76 -7.77 13.31
CA PHE A 68 -1.57 -7.55 11.87
C PHE A 68 -1.80 -8.81 11.04
N SER A 69 -1.43 -9.99 11.56
CA SER A 69 -1.71 -11.27 10.89
C SER A 69 -3.22 -11.51 10.73
N LEU A 70 -4.00 -11.24 11.77
CA LEU A 70 -5.47 -11.31 11.72
C LEU A 70 -6.06 -10.27 10.76
N LEU A 71 -5.53 -9.04 10.77
CA LEU A 71 -5.93 -8.00 9.84
C LEU A 71 -5.71 -8.44 8.38
N PHE A 72 -4.55 -8.99 8.06
CA PHE A 72 -4.27 -9.52 6.72
C PHE A 72 -5.19 -10.67 6.34
N LEU A 73 -5.46 -11.58 7.27
CA LEU A 73 -6.41 -12.67 7.04
C LEU A 73 -7.80 -12.12 6.68
N ILE A 74 -8.29 -11.13 7.42
CA ILE A 74 -9.57 -10.48 7.14
C ILE A 74 -9.57 -9.84 5.75
N ILE A 75 -8.52 -9.11 5.39
CA ILE A 75 -8.39 -8.46 4.07
C ILE A 75 -8.42 -9.53 2.95
N ILE A 76 -7.69 -10.64 3.11
CA ILE A 76 -7.67 -11.73 2.14
C ILE A 76 -9.06 -12.35 1.97
N LEU A 77 -9.77 -12.60 3.08
CA LEU A 77 -11.12 -13.16 3.05
C LEU A 77 -12.11 -12.21 2.38
N LEU A 78 -12.06 -10.92 2.71
CA LEU A 78 -12.92 -9.91 2.07
C LEU A 78 -12.64 -9.79 0.57
N THR A 79 -11.37 -9.79 0.18
CA THR A 79 -10.96 -9.75 -1.23
C THR A 79 -11.45 -11.00 -1.97
N LYS A 80 -11.31 -12.18 -1.37
CA LYS A 80 -11.83 -13.42 -1.94
C LYS A 80 -13.35 -13.37 -2.13
N MET A 81 -14.08 -12.92 -1.12
CA MET A 81 -15.53 -12.78 -1.20
C MET A 81 -15.94 -11.81 -2.32
N TYR A 82 -15.26 -10.68 -2.43
CA TYR A 82 -15.53 -9.69 -3.48
C TYR A 82 -15.30 -10.25 -4.88
N VAL A 83 -14.19 -10.93 -5.12
CA VAL A 83 -13.88 -11.54 -6.42
C VAL A 83 -14.86 -12.65 -6.77
N THR A 84 -15.25 -13.47 -5.78
CA THR A 84 -16.23 -14.54 -5.98
C THR A 84 -17.63 -13.97 -6.33
N ALA A 85 -18.01 -12.86 -5.71
CA ALA A 85 -19.30 -12.20 -5.97
C ALA A 85 -19.33 -11.46 -7.32
N ASN A 86 -18.17 -11.13 -7.90
CA ASN A 86 -18.05 -10.39 -9.15
C ASN A 86 -17.23 -11.19 -10.18
N PRO A 87 -17.84 -12.20 -10.86
CA PRO A 87 -17.14 -12.99 -11.87
C PRO A 87 -16.61 -12.12 -12.99
N GLY A 88 -15.34 -12.28 -13.34
CA GLY A 88 -14.65 -11.45 -14.34
C GLY A 88 -13.80 -10.31 -13.75
N THR A 89 -13.82 -10.12 -12.43
CA THR A 89 -12.87 -9.21 -11.78
C THR A 89 -11.49 -9.85 -11.70
N ASP A 90 -10.50 -9.22 -12.33
CA ASP A 90 -9.10 -9.65 -12.19
C ASP A 90 -8.54 -9.21 -10.84
N LEU A 91 -8.06 -10.18 -10.06
CA LEU A 91 -7.52 -9.96 -8.72
C LEU A 91 -6.32 -9.00 -8.73
N ILE A 92 -5.44 -9.14 -9.72
CA ILE A 92 -4.24 -8.32 -9.84
C ILE A 92 -4.62 -6.86 -10.09
N SER A 93 -5.53 -6.64 -11.03
CA SER A 93 -6.05 -5.30 -11.35
C SER A 93 -6.73 -4.66 -10.15
N LEU A 94 -7.50 -5.44 -9.36
CA LEU A 94 -8.13 -4.95 -8.14
C LEU A 94 -7.10 -4.49 -7.10
N ILE A 95 -6.09 -5.32 -6.83
CA ILE A 95 -5.02 -5.00 -5.87
C ILE A 95 -4.23 -3.77 -6.33
N LEU A 96 -3.85 -3.70 -7.60
CA LEU A 96 -3.11 -2.56 -8.16
C LEU A 96 -3.94 -1.27 -8.13
N LYS A 97 -5.26 -1.37 -8.34
CA LYS A 97 -6.16 -0.23 -8.22
C LYS A 97 -6.24 0.29 -6.79
N ILE A 98 -6.40 -0.58 -5.81
CA ILE A 98 -6.37 -0.21 -4.38
C ILE A 98 -5.01 0.40 -4.02
N ALA A 99 -3.91 -0.20 -4.48
CA ALA A 99 -2.56 0.32 -4.28
C ALA A 99 -2.39 1.73 -4.86
N SER A 100 -2.98 2.02 -6.02
CA SER A 100 -2.90 3.35 -6.64
C SER A 100 -3.54 4.44 -5.77
N TYR A 101 -4.61 4.13 -5.05
CA TYR A 101 -5.22 5.08 -4.12
C TYR A 101 -4.40 5.29 -2.85
N THR A 102 -3.75 4.25 -2.34
CA THR A 102 -2.97 4.32 -1.09
C THR A 102 -1.56 4.86 -1.30
N TYR A 103 -0.91 4.49 -2.40
CA TYR A 103 0.46 4.93 -2.70
C TYR A 103 0.53 6.35 -3.31
N GLY A 104 -0.57 6.85 -3.87
CA GLY A 104 -0.61 8.21 -4.41
C GLY A 104 -0.22 9.28 -3.38
N PRO A 105 -0.85 9.35 -2.21
CA PRO A 105 -0.48 10.31 -1.17
C PRO A 105 0.97 10.12 -0.69
N LEU A 106 1.47 8.89 -0.59
CA LEU A 106 2.86 8.63 -0.24
C LEU A 106 3.82 9.19 -1.30
N LEU A 107 3.50 8.99 -2.57
CA LEU A 107 4.27 9.56 -3.69
C LEU A 107 4.28 11.09 -3.62
N GLY A 108 3.13 11.71 -3.38
CA GLY A 108 2.99 13.16 -3.24
C GLY A 108 3.77 13.73 -2.06
N LEU A 109 3.71 13.08 -0.89
CA LEU A 109 4.48 13.45 0.30
C LEU A 109 5.99 13.34 0.05
N PHE A 110 6.42 12.24 -0.55
CA PHE A 110 7.83 11.98 -0.83
C PHE A 110 8.37 12.99 -1.86
N ALA A 111 7.63 13.22 -2.94
CA ALA A 111 7.97 14.23 -3.92
C ALA A 111 8.05 15.63 -3.31
N PHE A 112 7.09 15.98 -2.44
CA PHE A 112 7.09 17.26 -1.74
C PHE A 112 8.33 17.42 -0.85
N GLY A 113 8.69 16.38 -0.08
CA GLY A 113 9.87 16.40 0.79
C GLY A 113 11.20 16.56 0.03
N ILE A 114 11.32 15.94 -1.15
CA ILE A 114 12.54 16.04 -1.96
C ILE A 114 12.61 17.35 -2.76
N LEU A 115 11.51 17.72 -3.40
CA LEU A 115 11.50 18.85 -4.35
C LEU A 115 11.31 20.21 -3.67
N THR A 116 10.83 20.23 -2.42
CA THR A 116 10.45 21.46 -1.75
C THR A 116 11.17 21.61 -0.40
N LYS A 117 11.81 22.76 -0.18
CA LYS A 117 12.40 23.12 1.12
C LYS A 117 11.40 23.81 2.06
N ARG A 118 10.10 23.69 1.80
CA ARG A 118 9.04 24.35 2.55
C ARG A 118 8.41 23.36 3.55
N ASN A 119 7.99 23.87 4.71
CA ASN A 119 7.31 23.08 5.72
C ASN A 119 5.79 23.23 5.54
N PRO A 120 5.05 22.13 5.23
CA PRO A 120 3.61 22.18 5.22
C PRO A 120 3.09 22.25 6.66
N ARG A 121 1.87 22.74 6.85
CA ARG A 121 1.23 22.75 8.18
C ARG A 121 0.98 21.32 8.63
N ALA A 122 1.68 20.87 9.68
CA ALA A 122 1.70 19.48 10.16
C ALA A 122 0.29 18.88 10.37
N ILE A 123 -0.65 19.70 10.89
CA ILE A 123 -2.05 19.28 11.12
C ILE A 123 -2.78 18.98 9.80
N LEU A 124 -2.48 19.71 8.72
CA LEU A 124 -3.17 19.54 7.43
C LEU A 124 -2.66 18.33 6.64
N VAL A 125 -1.45 17.88 6.89
CA VAL A 125 -0.83 16.77 6.16
C VAL A 125 -1.68 15.49 6.21
N PRO A 126 -2.07 14.96 7.39
CA PRO A 126 -2.88 13.74 7.45
C PRO A 126 -4.27 13.93 6.81
N PHE A 127 -4.87 15.13 6.95
CA PHE A 127 -6.16 15.42 6.32
C PHE A 127 -6.05 15.42 4.79
N ILE A 128 -5.00 16.02 4.22
CA ILE A 128 -4.76 16.02 2.78
C ILE A 128 -4.55 14.57 2.29
N CYS A 129 -3.69 13.81 2.96
CA CYS A 129 -3.39 12.42 2.57
C CYS A 129 -4.60 11.48 2.66
N PHE A 130 -5.58 11.79 3.52
CA PHE A 130 -6.81 11.02 3.62
C PHE A 130 -7.90 11.50 2.63
N LEU A 131 -8.00 12.80 2.40
CA LEU A 131 -9.04 13.40 1.56
C LEU A 131 -8.77 13.18 0.06
N ILE A 132 -7.52 13.29 -0.38
CA ILE A 132 -7.18 13.20 -1.80
C ILE A 132 -7.50 11.83 -2.41
N PRO A 133 -7.19 10.67 -1.79
CA PRO A 133 -7.62 9.37 -2.32
C PRO A 133 -9.13 9.24 -2.46
N ILE A 134 -9.90 9.80 -1.52
CA ILE A 134 -11.36 9.80 -1.58
C ILE A 134 -11.83 10.63 -2.78
N LEU A 135 -11.23 11.80 -2.97
CA LEU A 135 -11.53 12.66 -4.11
C LEU A 135 -11.18 11.97 -5.44
N CYS A 136 -10.03 11.31 -5.52
CA CYS A 136 -9.63 10.52 -6.68
C CYS A 136 -10.59 9.34 -6.94
N PHE A 137 -11.09 8.69 -5.89
CA PHE A 137 -12.10 7.64 -6.03
C PHE A 137 -13.40 8.17 -6.65
N TYR A 138 -13.85 9.35 -6.23
CA TYR A 138 -15.03 9.99 -6.85
C TYR A 138 -14.75 10.40 -8.30
N ILE A 139 -13.57 10.95 -8.61
CA ILE A 139 -13.18 11.29 -9.98
C ILE A 139 -13.20 10.04 -10.87
N ASP A 140 -12.65 8.91 -10.40
CA ASP A 140 -12.67 7.66 -11.14
C ASP A 140 -14.10 7.16 -11.38
N LYS A 141 -14.95 7.22 -10.35
CA LYS A 141 -16.34 6.80 -10.44
C LYS A 141 -17.17 7.64 -11.43
N PHE A 142 -16.92 8.95 -11.48
CA PHE A 142 -17.61 9.87 -12.38
C PHE A 142 -16.90 10.08 -13.72
N SER A 143 -15.73 9.45 -13.92
CA SER A 143 -14.94 9.60 -15.14
C SER A 143 -15.70 9.26 -16.41
N ALA A 144 -16.55 8.23 -16.36
CA ALA A 144 -17.39 7.82 -17.48
C ALA A 144 -18.37 8.92 -17.94
N ASN A 145 -18.81 9.79 -17.02
CA ASN A 145 -19.73 10.90 -17.34
C ASN A 145 -19.01 12.11 -17.92
N PHE A 146 -17.74 12.35 -17.54
CA PHE A 146 -16.97 13.52 -17.96
C PHE A 146 -16.07 13.26 -19.17
N PHE A 147 -15.50 12.05 -19.27
CA PHE A 147 -14.52 11.67 -20.29
C PHE A 147 -15.04 10.58 -21.26
N GLY A 148 -16.35 10.30 -21.25
CA GLY A 148 -16.95 9.28 -22.10
C GLY A 148 -16.56 7.85 -21.69
N ALA A 149 -16.11 7.03 -22.65
CA ALA A 149 -15.75 5.62 -22.39
C ALA A 149 -14.40 5.42 -21.69
N TYR A 150 -13.66 6.49 -21.34
CA TYR A 150 -12.34 6.37 -20.72
C TYR A 150 -12.47 6.01 -19.24
N LYS A 151 -11.86 4.89 -18.86
CA LYS A 151 -11.71 4.45 -17.45
C LYS A 151 -10.27 4.65 -17.04
N PHE A 152 -10.07 5.38 -15.95
CA PHE A 152 -8.74 5.55 -15.38
C PHE A 152 -8.20 4.19 -14.90
N GLY A 153 -6.95 3.91 -15.29
CA GLY A 153 -6.19 2.75 -14.85
C GLY A 153 -5.16 3.13 -13.78
N TYR A 154 -3.91 2.75 -14.04
CA TYR A 154 -2.79 3.01 -13.13
C TYR A 154 -2.35 4.48 -13.12
N GLU A 155 -2.76 5.27 -14.11
CA GLU A 155 -2.54 6.73 -14.15
C GLU A 155 -3.08 7.44 -12.92
N MET A 156 -4.08 6.84 -12.26
CA MET A 156 -4.67 7.37 -11.04
C MET A 156 -3.63 7.52 -9.91
N LEU A 157 -2.58 6.69 -9.91
CA LEU A 157 -1.45 6.84 -8.98
C LEU A 157 -0.75 8.20 -9.15
N ILE A 158 -0.47 8.57 -10.39
CA ILE A 158 0.23 9.82 -10.72
C ILE A 158 -0.67 11.02 -10.42
N ILE A 159 -1.94 10.94 -10.80
CA ILE A 159 -2.93 12.00 -10.55
C ILE A 159 -3.09 12.23 -9.04
N ASN A 160 -3.25 11.16 -8.27
CA ASN A 160 -3.37 11.21 -6.81
C ASN A 160 -2.10 11.80 -6.17
N GLY A 161 -0.91 11.36 -6.60
CA GLY A 161 0.37 11.89 -6.14
C GLY A 161 0.55 13.37 -6.48
N ALA A 162 0.23 13.78 -7.71
CA ALA A 162 0.31 15.17 -8.15
C ALA A 162 -0.66 16.07 -7.37
N LEU A 163 -1.90 15.64 -7.18
CA LEU A 163 -2.87 16.37 -6.37
C LEU A 163 -2.40 16.52 -4.92
N THR A 164 -1.91 15.45 -4.33
CA THR A 164 -1.35 15.50 -2.97
C THR A 164 -0.19 16.48 -2.88
N PHE A 165 0.74 16.45 -3.83
CA PHE A 165 1.85 17.40 -3.91
C PHE A 165 1.36 18.85 -3.98
N VAL A 166 0.42 19.14 -4.87
CA VAL A 166 -0.15 20.49 -5.06
C VAL A 166 -0.84 20.98 -3.80
N PHE A 167 -1.66 20.15 -3.17
CA PHE A 167 -2.35 20.54 -1.93
C PHE A 167 -1.39 20.74 -0.75
N LEU A 168 -0.33 19.95 -0.64
CA LEU A 168 0.74 20.17 0.33
C LEU A 168 1.50 21.48 0.04
N TYR A 169 1.77 21.74 -1.21
CA TYR A 169 2.42 22.99 -1.63
C TYR A 169 1.57 24.20 -1.28
N LEU A 170 0.27 24.16 -1.57
CA LEU A 170 -0.68 25.21 -1.17
C LEU A 170 -0.76 25.37 0.36
N SER A 171 -0.80 24.25 1.11
CA SER A 171 -0.83 24.31 2.58
C SER A 171 0.41 24.97 3.17
N SER A 172 1.55 24.91 2.47
CA SER A 172 2.78 25.54 2.92
C SER A 172 2.75 27.07 2.87
N PHE A 173 1.87 27.67 2.07
CA PHE A 173 1.66 29.14 2.07
C PHE A 173 0.88 29.61 3.30
N PHE A 174 0.06 28.76 3.88
CA PHE A 174 -0.72 29.07 5.09
C PHE A 174 0.04 28.77 6.39
N THR A 175 1.31 28.36 6.28
CA THR A 175 2.16 28.11 7.45
C THR A 175 2.77 29.43 7.90
N THR A 176 2.24 30.02 8.96
CA THR A 176 2.87 31.11 9.69
C THR A 176 4.18 30.61 10.33
N LYS A 177 5.17 31.48 10.41
CA LYS A 177 6.60 31.28 10.75
C LYS A 177 6.93 30.59 12.09
N GLU A 178 5.95 30.02 12.79
CA GLU A 178 6.11 29.51 14.17
C GLU A 178 6.45 28.01 14.33
N SER A 179 6.62 27.25 13.26
CA SER A 179 6.86 25.79 13.38
C SER A 179 8.32 25.36 13.18
N ASN A 180 9.30 26.14 13.68
CA ASN A 180 10.73 25.76 13.65
C ASN A 180 11.15 24.73 14.71
N TRP A 181 10.21 23.98 15.32
CA TRP A 181 10.50 23.15 16.51
C TRP A 181 10.76 21.66 16.23
N LEU A 182 10.70 21.18 15.00
CA LEU A 182 10.75 19.74 14.75
C LEU A 182 12.07 19.20 14.16
N TRP A 183 13.07 20.07 13.90
CA TRP A 183 14.37 19.63 13.36
C TRP A 183 15.55 20.32 14.07
N LYS A 184 15.66 20.12 15.39
CA LYS A 184 16.92 20.30 16.12
C LYS A 184 17.27 19.03 16.85
#